data_3baeacf901cce670f43ead574cc769c2
#
_entry.id   3baeacf901cce670f43ead574cc769c2
#
_cell.length_a   1.000
_cell.length_b   1.000
_cell.length_c   1.000
_cell.angle_alpha   90.00
_cell.angle_beta   90.00
_cell.angle_gamma   90.00
#
_symmetry.space_group_name_H-M   'P 1'
#
loop_
_entity.id
_entity.type
_entity.pdbx_description
1 polymer ?
#
loop_
_entity_poly.entity_id
_entity_poly.type
_entity_poly.pdbx_seq_one_letter_code
_entity_poly.pdbx_strand_id
1 'polypeptide(L)'
;MKQYRYILLFCVVLLFAVSSCKIGKKYARPEMSLPEQLDPATSTPDTFSIADMHWWEVYGDTILQNLIRQTLEHNKDMLAASARIKELAALRRVDFSKIFPQIDGRIYADKDATNYGGNDYSNDPEHSIKLLLSWEVDLWGNLRWGAEKGKAQLLEAIENQRALQVSLVAQVAQSYFELIALDHELSIVRQTLHAREEGVRLAKLRFEGGLTSETSFQQAQVELARTATLVPDLERSIVIKENEIALLTGTFPRNIPRETNRSINRLPQTLPAGLPSSLLERRPDIRAAEKALMAANAEVGIAFTNMFPKITLTAQFGAESDEIKNLFQSPAHFLSGSL
;
A
#
# COMPACT_ATOMS: atom_id res chain seq x y z
N MET A 1 51.81 -24.92 -20.68
CA MET A 1 50.75 -24.94 -21.72
C MET A 1 49.43 -25.61 -21.26
N LYS A 2 49.45 -26.69 -20.48
CA LYS A 2 48.20 -27.33 -20.00
C LYS A 2 47.35 -26.43 -19.07
N GLN A 3 47.93 -25.64 -18.16
CA GLN A 3 47.22 -24.77 -17.25
C GLN A 3 46.45 -23.63 -17.97
N TYR A 4 47.01 -23.04 -19.03
CA TYR A 4 46.31 -21.99 -19.79
C TYR A 4 45.07 -22.53 -20.54
N ARG A 5 45.07 -23.81 -20.95
CA ARG A 5 43.89 -24.44 -21.57
C ARG A 5 42.75 -24.59 -20.58
N TYR A 6 43.03 -24.91 -19.31
CA TYR A 6 41.99 -24.98 -18.26
C TYR A 6 41.45 -23.60 -17.89
N ILE A 7 42.31 -22.58 -17.82
CA ILE A 7 41.89 -21.20 -17.58
C ILE A 7 41.03 -20.69 -18.75
N LEU A 8 41.42 -20.97 -19.99
CA LEU A 8 40.66 -20.58 -21.17
C LEU A 8 39.30 -21.29 -21.21
N LEU A 9 39.26 -22.58 -20.88
CA LEU A 9 38.03 -23.35 -20.80
C LEU A 9 37.11 -22.84 -19.69
N PHE A 10 37.68 -22.49 -18.56
CA PHE A 10 36.95 -21.86 -17.45
C PHE A 10 36.40 -20.49 -17.84
N CYS A 11 37.17 -19.63 -18.52
CA CYS A 11 36.70 -18.34 -19.01
C CYS A 11 35.58 -18.49 -20.07
N VAL A 12 35.67 -19.49 -20.95
CA VAL A 12 34.63 -19.77 -21.95
C VAL A 12 33.35 -20.27 -21.28
N VAL A 13 33.44 -21.16 -20.30
CA VAL A 13 32.30 -21.63 -19.50
C VAL A 13 31.69 -20.47 -18.72
N LEU A 14 32.50 -19.59 -18.15
CA LEU A 14 32.05 -18.38 -17.45
C LEU A 14 31.32 -17.41 -18.39
N LEU A 15 31.81 -17.21 -19.62
CA LEU A 15 31.17 -16.40 -20.66
C LEU A 15 29.80 -16.96 -21.07
N PHE A 16 29.68 -18.29 -21.20
CA PHE A 16 28.39 -18.94 -21.47
C PHE A 16 27.42 -18.86 -20.30
N ALA A 17 27.90 -18.88 -19.06
CA ALA A 17 27.06 -18.70 -17.86
C ALA A 17 26.48 -17.29 -17.78
N VAL A 18 27.20 -16.27 -18.25
CA VAL A 18 26.74 -14.87 -18.24
C VAL A 18 25.66 -14.59 -19.32
N SER A 19 25.63 -15.34 -20.42
CA SER A 19 24.64 -15.22 -21.50
C SER A 19 23.43 -16.14 -21.34
N SER A 20 23.18 -16.66 -20.14
CA SER A 20 22.07 -17.56 -19.84
C SER A 20 20.71 -16.96 -20.21
N CYS A 21 20.00 -17.66 -21.12
CA CYS A 21 18.65 -17.28 -21.54
C CYS A 21 17.65 -17.46 -20.40
N LYS A 22 16.93 -16.40 -20.04
CA LYS A 22 15.78 -16.50 -19.14
C LYS A 22 14.63 -17.21 -19.85
N ILE A 23 14.28 -18.42 -19.40
CA ILE A 23 13.19 -19.23 -19.99
C ILE A 23 11.84 -18.76 -19.44
N GLY A 24 10.81 -18.72 -20.28
CA GLY A 24 9.44 -18.32 -19.94
C GLY A 24 8.93 -17.17 -20.78
N LYS A 25 7.63 -16.96 -20.76
CA LYS A 25 6.99 -15.85 -21.48
C LYS A 25 7.14 -14.56 -20.69
N LYS A 26 7.73 -13.54 -21.32
CA LYS A 26 7.73 -12.18 -20.77
C LYS A 26 6.31 -11.65 -20.71
N TYR A 27 6.05 -10.82 -19.73
CA TYR A 27 4.78 -10.09 -19.64
C TYR A 27 4.55 -9.27 -20.91
N ALA A 28 3.36 -9.39 -21.45
CA ALA A 28 2.85 -8.51 -22.50
C ALA A 28 1.54 -7.91 -22.01
N ARG A 29 1.39 -6.59 -22.18
CA ARG A 29 0.17 -5.89 -21.78
C ARG A 29 -0.99 -6.43 -22.61
N PRO A 30 -2.13 -6.83 -21.98
CA PRO A 30 -3.31 -7.25 -22.71
C PRO A 30 -3.84 -6.11 -23.57
N GLU A 31 -4.24 -6.42 -24.81
CA GLU A 31 -4.96 -5.48 -25.65
C GLU A 31 -6.39 -5.35 -25.13
N MET A 32 -6.84 -4.13 -24.91
CA MET A 32 -8.19 -3.83 -24.46
C MET A 32 -8.87 -2.96 -25.52
N SER A 33 -10.04 -3.39 -25.99
CA SER A 33 -10.91 -2.56 -26.82
C SER A 33 -11.60 -1.54 -25.92
N LEU A 34 -11.19 -0.29 -26.01
CA LEU A 34 -11.78 0.81 -25.25
C LEU A 34 -12.73 1.59 -26.15
N PRO A 35 -13.83 2.13 -25.60
CA PRO A 35 -14.67 3.06 -26.35
C PRO A 35 -13.86 4.32 -26.68
N GLU A 36 -14.09 4.91 -27.83
CA GLU A 36 -13.41 6.14 -28.26
C GLU A 36 -13.79 7.34 -27.37
N GLN A 37 -14.99 7.31 -26.80
CA GLN A 37 -15.54 8.38 -25.95
C GLN A 37 -16.22 7.79 -24.72
N LEU A 38 -16.11 8.45 -23.56
CA LEU A 38 -16.80 8.07 -22.30
C LEU A 38 -18.27 8.44 -22.34
N ASP A 39 -18.61 9.58 -22.94
CA ASP A 39 -19.97 10.08 -23.11
C ASP A 39 -20.19 10.49 -24.57
N PRO A 40 -21.05 9.78 -25.32
CA PRO A 40 -21.40 10.14 -26.69
C PRO A 40 -22.07 11.52 -26.84
N ALA A 41 -22.64 12.08 -25.75
CA ALA A 41 -23.28 13.38 -25.74
C ALA A 41 -22.28 14.55 -25.68
N THR A 42 -21.04 14.31 -25.26
CA THR A 42 -19.97 15.32 -25.25
C THR A 42 -19.22 15.30 -26.57
N SER A 43 -19.58 16.20 -27.47
CA SER A 43 -19.15 16.24 -28.87
C SER A 43 -17.73 16.80 -29.13
N THR A 44 -16.93 17.09 -28.09
CA THR A 44 -15.53 17.52 -28.25
C THR A 44 -14.61 16.58 -27.50
N PRO A 45 -13.59 15.98 -28.17
CA PRO A 45 -12.54 15.28 -27.48
C PRO A 45 -11.73 16.31 -26.70
N ASP A 46 -12.13 16.56 -25.46
CA ASP A 46 -11.40 17.44 -24.58
C ASP A 46 -10.10 16.73 -24.20
N THR A 47 -8.97 17.22 -24.67
CA THR A 47 -7.65 16.69 -24.32
C THR A 47 -7.28 17.01 -22.87
N PHE A 48 -7.97 17.98 -22.26
CA PHE A 48 -7.82 18.36 -20.86
C PHE A 48 -8.79 17.54 -19.99
N SER A 49 -8.27 17.00 -18.91
CA SER A 49 -9.07 16.23 -17.94
C SER A 49 -8.95 16.86 -16.56
N ILE A 50 -10.00 16.75 -15.74
CA ILE A 50 -9.92 17.09 -14.31
C ILE A 50 -8.79 16.31 -13.60
N ALA A 51 -8.39 15.17 -14.13
CA ALA A 51 -7.26 14.39 -13.66
C ALA A 51 -5.89 15.08 -13.89
N ASP A 52 -5.82 16.15 -14.71
CA ASP A 52 -4.63 16.97 -14.90
C ASP A 52 -4.48 18.03 -13.79
N MET A 53 -5.58 18.32 -13.09
CA MET A 53 -5.59 19.30 -12.00
C MET A 53 -5.08 18.68 -10.70
N HIS A 54 -4.35 19.48 -9.96
CA HIS A 54 -4.02 19.10 -8.60
C HIS A 54 -5.23 19.30 -7.66
N TRP A 55 -5.37 18.46 -6.64
CA TRP A 55 -6.50 18.53 -5.71
C TRP A 55 -6.66 19.91 -5.05
N TRP A 56 -5.57 20.66 -4.82
CA TRP A 56 -5.60 22.01 -4.25
C TRP A 56 -6.10 23.08 -5.23
N GLU A 57 -6.10 22.79 -6.52
CA GLU A 57 -6.71 23.64 -7.54
C GLU A 57 -8.22 23.38 -7.64
N VAL A 58 -8.63 22.13 -7.41
CA VAL A 58 -10.04 21.72 -7.38
C VAL A 58 -10.73 22.28 -6.15
N TYR A 59 -10.09 22.19 -4.97
CA TYR A 59 -10.66 22.63 -3.71
C TYR A 59 -10.06 23.99 -3.30
N GLY A 60 -10.78 25.07 -3.61
CA GLY A 60 -10.36 26.45 -3.27
C GLY A 60 -10.50 26.84 -1.80
N ASP A 61 -10.93 25.93 -0.91
CA ASP A 61 -11.09 26.16 0.52
C ASP A 61 -9.79 25.87 1.28
N THR A 62 -9.24 26.89 1.93
CA THR A 62 -7.95 26.79 2.66
C THR A 62 -8.05 25.91 3.90
N ILE A 63 -9.21 25.81 4.55
CA ILE A 63 -9.42 24.94 5.71
C ILE A 63 -9.42 23.49 5.23
N LEU A 64 -10.19 23.19 4.19
CA LEU A 64 -10.19 21.86 3.57
C LEU A 64 -8.81 21.45 3.09
N GLN A 65 -8.08 22.35 2.42
CA GLN A 65 -6.72 22.08 1.99
C GLN A 65 -5.78 21.73 3.16
N ASN A 66 -5.93 22.39 4.30
CA ASN A 66 -5.16 22.09 5.50
C ASN A 66 -5.54 20.73 6.10
N LEU A 67 -6.83 20.39 6.15
CA LEU A 67 -7.30 19.07 6.61
C LEU A 67 -6.75 17.95 5.71
N ILE A 68 -6.79 18.13 4.40
CA ILE A 68 -6.21 17.18 3.44
C ILE A 68 -4.70 17.01 3.67
N ARG A 69 -3.94 18.09 3.82
CA ARG A 69 -2.50 18.01 4.12
C ARG A 69 -2.23 17.22 5.40
N GLN A 70 -2.94 17.57 6.49
CA GLN A 70 -2.83 16.84 7.76
C GLN A 70 -3.14 15.36 7.59
N THR A 71 -4.17 15.01 6.82
CA THR A 71 -4.52 13.62 6.52
C THR A 71 -3.37 12.92 5.81
N LEU A 72 -2.83 13.49 4.75
CA LEU A 72 -1.75 12.86 3.99
C LEU A 72 -0.46 12.68 4.80
N GLU A 73 -0.22 13.52 5.80
CA GLU A 73 0.96 13.46 6.67
C GLU A 73 0.78 12.52 7.88
N HIS A 74 -0.42 12.49 8.48
CA HIS A 74 -0.63 11.86 9.79
C HIS A 74 -1.61 10.68 9.80
N ASN A 75 -2.32 10.44 8.69
CA ASN A 75 -3.24 9.32 8.59
C ASN A 75 -2.51 7.98 8.79
N LYS A 76 -3.07 7.09 9.61
CA LYS A 76 -2.42 5.83 9.99
C LYS A 76 -2.29 4.86 8.82
N ASP A 77 -3.24 4.84 7.90
CA ASP A 77 -3.19 3.99 6.71
C ASP A 77 -2.10 4.47 5.75
N MET A 78 -1.89 5.79 5.61
CA MET A 78 -0.77 6.34 4.83
C MET A 78 0.58 5.97 5.42
N LEU A 79 0.71 6.02 6.75
CA LEU A 79 1.93 5.61 7.45
C LEU A 79 2.19 4.11 7.27
N ALA A 80 1.15 3.27 7.40
CA ALA A 80 1.22 1.83 7.18
C ALA A 80 1.61 1.49 5.74
N ALA A 81 1.00 2.15 4.73
CA ALA A 81 1.36 1.99 3.33
C ALA A 81 2.83 2.37 3.06
N SER A 82 3.31 3.46 3.68
CA SER A 82 4.71 3.89 3.58
C SER A 82 5.68 2.88 4.21
N ALA A 83 5.32 2.28 5.34
CA ALA A 83 6.08 1.21 5.98
C ALA A 83 6.12 -0.05 5.10
N ARG A 84 5.00 -0.41 4.48
CA ARG A 84 4.90 -1.54 3.54
C ARG A 84 5.79 -1.37 2.32
N ILE A 85 5.90 -0.17 1.76
CA ILE A 85 6.82 0.13 0.65
C ILE A 85 8.28 -0.09 1.09
N LYS A 86 8.67 0.38 2.29
CA LYS A 86 10.01 0.17 2.83
C LYS A 86 10.32 -1.32 3.02
N GLU A 87 9.37 -2.08 3.55
CA GLU A 87 9.47 -3.54 3.70
C GLU A 87 9.70 -4.22 2.35
N LEU A 88 8.85 -3.95 1.35
CA LEU A 88 8.98 -4.54 0.02
C LEU A 88 10.25 -4.10 -0.71
N ALA A 89 10.73 -2.88 -0.47
CA ALA A 89 12.01 -2.43 -0.98
C ALA A 89 13.18 -3.22 -0.37
N ALA A 90 13.11 -3.59 0.91
CA ALA A 90 14.08 -4.45 1.55
C ALA A 90 14.00 -5.89 1.03
N LEU A 91 12.80 -6.46 0.94
CA LEU A 91 12.58 -7.81 0.39
C LEU A 91 13.06 -7.93 -1.06
N ARG A 92 12.80 -6.92 -1.90
CA ARG A 92 13.36 -6.86 -3.25
C ARG A 92 14.89 -6.94 -3.26
N ARG A 93 15.59 -6.31 -2.30
CA ARG A 93 17.05 -6.41 -2.20
C ARG A 93 17.48 -7.84 -1.84
N VAL A 94 16.74 -8.49 -0.94
CA VAL A 94 16.96 -9.90 -0.60
C VAL A 94 16.78 -10.79 -1.82
N ASP A 95 15.71 -10.62 -2.60
CA ASP A 95 15.49 -11.43 -3.81
C ASP A 95 16.58 -11.17 -4.87
N PHE A 96 17.00 -9.93 -5.02
CA PHE A 96 18.09 -9.58 -5.92
C PHE A 96 19.45 -10.13 -5.45
N SER A 97 19.71 -10.19 -4.14
CA SER A 97 20.96 -10.70 -3.59
C SER A 97 21.18 -12.20 -3.87
N LYS A 98 20.11 -12.97 -4.05
CA LYS A 98 20.19 -14.41 -4.37
C LYS A 98 20.84 -14.71 -5.71
N ILE A 99 20.91 -13.73 -6.62
CA ILE A 99 21.60 -13.87 -7.93
C ILE A 99 23.12 -13.94 -7.74
N PHE A 100 23.64 -13.40 -6.65
CA PHE A 100 25.08 -13.32 -6.38
C PHE A 100 25.54 -14.46 -5.46
N PRO A 101 26.83 -14.81 -5.50
CA PRO A 101 27.41 -15.75 -4.55
C PRO A 101 27.19 -15.27 -3.10
N GLN A 102 26.83 -16.21 -2.23
CA GLN A 102 26.68 -15.98 -0.80
C GLN A 102 27.92 -16.49 -0.09
N ILE A 103 28.40 -15.73 0.88
CA ILE A 103 29.55 -16.07 1.70
C ILE A 103 29.08 -16.09 3.15
N ASP A 104 29.20 -17.25 3.78
CA ASP A 104 28.87 -17.47 5.18
C ASP A 104 30.13 -17.81 5.99
N GLY A 105 30.26 -17.23 7.16
CA GLY A 105 31.25 -17.61 8.16
C GLY A 105 30.61 -18.55 9.18
N ARG A 106 31.23 -19.68 9.44
CA ARG A 106 30.80 -20.63 10.47
C ARG A 106 31.92 -20.91 11.44
N ILE A 107 31.62 -20.78 12.70
CA ILE A 107 32.45 -21.23 13.82
C ILE A 107 31.67 -22.37 14.47
N TYR A 108 32.33 -23.50 14.61
CA TYR A 108 31.74 -24.71 15.14
C TYR A 108 32.64 -25.29 16.23
N ALA A 109 32.04 -25.69 17.34
CA ALA A 109 32.71 -26.43 18.40
C ALA A 109 31.73 -27.49 18.89
N ASP A 110 32.14 -28.73 18.80
CA ASP A 110 31.36 -29.87 19.26
C ASP A 110 32.25 -30.84 20.06
N LYS A 111 31.60 -31.63 20.83
CA LYS A 111 32.25 -32.73 21.55
C LYS A 111 31.28 -33.91 21.62
N ASP A 112 31.42 -34.76 20.62
CA ASP A 112 30.66 -35.99 20.57
C ASP A 112 31.26 -37.07 21.47
N ALA A 113 30.41 -37.71 22.25
CA ALA A 113 30.76 -38.90 23.01
C ALA A 113 29.92 -40.08 22.46
N THR A 114 30.51 -40.87 21.60
CA THR A 114 29.81 -42.00 20.92
C THR A 114 30.28 -43.32 21.49
N ASN A 115 29.37 -44.20 21.86
CA ASN A 115 29.64 -45.58 22.24
C ASN A 115 29.07 -46.53 21.16
N TYR A 116 29.95 -47.17 20.48
CA TYR A 116 29.62 -48.14 19.39
C TYR A 116 29.39 -49.56 19.94
N GLY A 117 28.89 -49.72 21.14
CA GLY A 117 28.57 -51.03 21.73
C GLY A 117 29.73 -51.65 22.55
N GLY A 118 30.75 -50.85 22.89
CA GLY A 118 31.85 -51.18 23.81
C GLY A 118 31.69 -50.44 25.17
N ASN A 119 32.57 -50.72 26.08
CA ASN A 119 32.60 -50.05 27.41
C ASN A 119 33.25 -48.64 27.37
N ASP A 120 33.90 -48.29 26.26
CA ASP A 120 34.63 -47.04 26.09
C ASP A 120 33.83 -46.06 25.20
N TYR A 121 33.73 -44.80 25.66
CA TYR A 121 33.25 -43.69 24.87
C TYR A 121 34.41 -43.06 24.09
N SER A 122 34.28 -42.97 22.77
CA SER A 122 35.16 -42.14 21.93
C SER A 122 34.72 -40.68 22.10
N ASN A 123 35.61 -39.85 22.58
CA ASN A 123 35.46 -38.40 22.57
C ASN A 123 36.19 -37.85 21.34
N ASP A 124 35.45 -37.27 20.46
CA ASP A 124 36.01 -36.70 19.22
C ASP A 124 35.61 -35.21 19.15
N PRO A 125 36.33 -34.34 19.85
CA PRO A 125 36.05 -32.90 19.84
C PRO A 125 36.44 -32.33 18.48
N GLU A 126 35.56 -31.57 17.87
CA GLU A 126 35.82 -30.81 16.66
C GLU A 126 35.69 -29.31 16.94
N HIS A 127 36.76 -28.59 16.65
CA HIS A 127 36.76 -27.12 16.60
C HIS A 127 37.07 -26.68 15.19
N SER A 128 36.18 -25.90 14.57
CA SER A 128 36.43 -25.45 13.21
C SER A 128 35.97 -24.01 12.95
N ILE A 129 36.73 -23.34 12.06
CA ILE A 129 36.41 -22.04 11.50
C ILE A 129 36.37 -22.22 9.98
N LYS A 130 35.17 -21.98 9.41
CA LYS A 130 34.94 -22.27 7.99
C LYS A 130 34.32 -21.05 7.30
N LEU A 131 34.83 -20.70 6.12
CA LEU A 131 34.17 -19.82 5.17
C LEU A 131 33.51 -20.69 4.10
N LEU A 132 32.21 -20.50 3.91
CA LEU A 132 31.42 -21.23 2.92
C LEU A 132 31.01 -20.27 1.82
N LEU A 133 31.27 -20.64 0.58
CA LEU A 133 30.78 -19.99 -0.61
C LEU A 133 29.66 -20.86 -1.18
N SER A 134 28.51 -20.29 -1.44
CA SER A 134 27.41 -20.96 -2.14
C SER A 134 26.86 -20.04 -3.23
N TRP A 135 26.73 -20.57 -4.44
CA TRP A 135 26.19 -19.84 -5.58
C TRP A 135 25.31 -20.72 -6.43
N GLU A 136 24.04 -20.38 -6.54
CA GLU A 136 23.13 -20.99 -7.50
C GLU A 136 23.32 -20.32 -8.86
N VAL A 137 23.80 -21.09 -9.85
CA VAL A 137 23.97 -20.58 -11.21
C VAL A 137 22.59 -20.50 -11.89
N ASP A 138 22.12 -19.31 -12.11
CA ASP A 138 20.77 -19.06 -12.65
C ASP A 138 20.70 -19.32 -14.17
N LEU A 139 20.87 -20.59 -14.58
CA LEU A 139 20.85 -20.97 -16.00
C LEU A 139 19.47 -20.74 -16.64
N TRP A 140 18.42 -21.05 -15.90
CA TRP A 140 17.04 -21.02 -16.41
C TRP A 140 16.33 -19.71 -16.14
N GLY A 141 16.92 -18.82 -15.34
CA GLY A 141 16.35 -17.53 -14.99
C GLY A 141 15.37 -17.56 -13.81
N ASN A 142 15.42 -18.58 -12.96
CA ASN A 142 14.57 -18.70 -11.77
C ASN A 142 14.78 -17.52 -10.81
N LEU A 143 16.04 -17.22 -10.47
CA LEU A 143 16.38 -16.12 -9.56
C LEU A 143 16.06 -14.76 -10.18
N ARG A 144 16.27 -14.62 -11.49
CA ARG A 144 15.89 -13.39 -12.22
C ARG A 144 14.37 -13.19 -12.26
N TRP A 145 13.59 -14.27 -12.40
CA TRP A 145 12.14 -14.20 -12.25
C TRP A 145 11.74 -13.79 -10.83
N GLY A 146 12.40 -14.30 -9.80
CA GLY A 146 12.21 -13.88 -8.40
C GLY A 146 12.47 -12.39 -8.20
N ALA A 147 13.55 -11.88 -8.75
CA ALA A 147 13.89 -10.45 -8.69
C ALA A 147 12.86 -9.57 -9.43
N GLU A 148 12.33 -10.03 -10.59
CA GLU A 148 11.27 -9.34 -11.31
C GLU A 148 9.95 -9.34 -10.53
N LYS A 149 9.58 -10.47 -9.91
CA LYS A 149 8.42 -10.57 -9.01
C LYS A 149 8.53 -9.54 -7.88
N GLY A 150 9.65 -9.54 -7.14
CA GLY A 150 9.87 -8.60 -6.05
C GLY A 150 9.85 -7.14 -6.50
N LYS A 151 10.37 -6.84 -7.71
CA LYS A 151 10.26 -5.51 -8.33
C LYS A 151 8.81 -5.13 -8.64
N ALA A 152 8.03 -6.05 -9.20
CA ALA A 152 6.63 -5.80 -9.56
C ALA A 152 5.77 -5.57 -8.30
N GLN A 153 5.97 -6.36 -7.24
CA GLN A 153 5.29 -6.19 -5.95
C GLN A 153 5.61 -4.85 -5.27
N LEU A 154 6.85 -4.39 -5.35
CA LEU A 154 7.20 -3.06 -4.86
C LEU A 154 6.49 -1.96 -5.64
N LEU A 155 6.46 -2.05 -6.97
CA LEU A 155 5.77 -1.08 -7.83
C LEU A 155 4.25 -1.09 -7.60
N GLU A 156 3.65 -2.27 -7.39
CA GLU A 156 2.25 -2.42 -7.01
C GLU A 156 1.95 -1.67 -5.71
N ALA A 157 2.77 -1.86 -4.67
CA ALA A 157 2.57 -1.17 -3.39
C ALA A 157 2.69 0.36 -3.50
N ILE A 158 3.55 0.86 -4.38
CA ILE A 158 3.67 2.30 -4.66
C ILE A 158 2.39 2.83 -5.31
N GLU A 159 1.83 2.11 -6.28
CA GLU A 159 0.58 2.53 -6.93
C GLU A 159 -0.61 2.39 -5.97
N ASN A 160 -0.65 1.36 -5.12
CA ASN A 160 -1.65 1.22 -4.06
C ASN A 160 -1.61 2.38 -3.05
N GLN A 161 -0.40 2.86 -2.67
CA GLN A 161 -0.29 4.06 -1.83
C GLN A 161 -0.85 5.30 -2.53
N ARG A 162 -0.64 5.45 -3.85
CA ARG A 162 -1.23 6.56 -4.64
C ARG A 162 -2.75 6.45 -4.70
N ALA A 163 -3.29 5.25 -4.88
CA ALA A 163 -4.73 5.01 -4.86
C ALA A 163 -5.34 5.37 -3.50
N LEU A 164 -4.68 4.97 -2.40
CA LEU A 164 -5.06 5.35 -1.05
C LEU A 164 -5.03 6.86 -0.85
N GLN A 165 -4.01 7.56 -1.36
CA GLN A 165 -3.91 9.02 -1.30
C GLN A 165 -5.12 9.69 -1.96
N VAL A 166 -5.49 9.26 -3.17
CA VAL A 166 -6.66 9.78 -3.90
C VAL A 166 -7.95 9.53 -3.11
N SER A 167 -8.11 8.32 -2.57
CA SER A 167 -9.28 7.96 -1.76
C SER A 167 -9.40 8.81 -0.49
N LEU A 168 -8.30 9.02 0.24
CA LEU A 168 -8.31 9.83 1.46
C LEU A 168 -8.61 11.31 1.18
N VAL A 169 -8.08 11.86 0.09
CA VAL A 169 -8.42 13.24 -0.34
C VAL A 169 -9.92 13.36 -0.59
N ALA A 170 -10.51 12.39 -1.30
CA ALA A 170 -11.94 12.39 -1.58
C ALA A 170 -12.77 12.23 -0.30
N GLN A 171 -12.39 11.32 0.61
CA GLN A 171 -13.11 11.10 1.87
C GLN A 171 -13.10 12.32 2.78
N VAL A 172 -11.94 12.98 2.92
CA VAL A 172 -11.85 14.21 3.73
C VAL A 172 -12.71 15.32 3.13
N ALA A 173 -12.65 15.49 1.80
CA ALA A 173 -13.48 16.50 1.13
C ALA A 173 -14.98 16.21 1.30
N GLN A 174 -15.40 14.95 1.11
CA GLN A 174 -16.78 14.54 1.30
C GLN A 174 -17.24 14.79 2.75
N SER A 175 -16.49 14.31 3.74
CA SER A 175 -16.85 14.50 5.16
C SER A 175 -16.91 15.97 5.56
N TYR A 176 -16.02 16.80 5.00
CA TYR A 176 -16.02 18.24 5.25
C TYR A 176 -17.26 18.94 4.67
N PHE A 177 -17.65 18.63 3.43
CA PHE A 177 -18.87 19.20 2.83
C PHE A 177 -20.15 18.69 3.49
N GLU A 178 -20.19 17.42 3.90
CA GLU A 178 -21.29 16.86 4.69
C GLU A 178 -21.42 17.57 6.05
N LEU A 179 -20.29 17.88 6.70
CA LEU A 179 -20.28 18.64 7.95
C LEU A 179 -20.88 20.05 7.76
N ILE A 180 -20.50 20.76 6.69
CA ILE A 180 -21.07 22.08 6.35
C ILE A 180 -22.56 21.95 6.06
N ALA A 181 -22.99 20.91 5.36
CA ALA A 181 -24.41 20.68 5.07
C ALA A 181 -25.22 20.45 6.37
N LEU A 182 -24.69 19.69 7.32
CA LEU A 182 -25.32 19.48 8.63
C LEU A 182 -25.45 20.79 9.43
N ASP A 183 -24.45 21.67 9.40
CA ASP A 183 -24.55 23.00 10.05
C ASP A 183 -25.63 23.86 9.42
N HIS A 184 -25.75 23.86 8.10
CA HIS A 184 -26.84 24.59 7.42
C HIS A 184 -28.22 24.02 7.78
N GLU A 185 -28.34 22.68 7.79
CA GLU A 185 -29.58 22.01 8.18
C GLU A 185 -29.97 22.37 9.62
N LEU A 186 -29.00 22.30 10.56
CA LEU A 186 -29.22 22.69 11.94
C LEU A 186 -29.70 24.17 12.06
N SER A 187 -29.10 25.08 11.29
CA SER A 187 -29.50 26.48 11.23
C SER A 187 -30.93 26.63 10.77
N ILE A 188 -31.33 25.93 9.69
CA ILE A 188 -32.72 25.96 9.18
C ILE A 188 -33.69 25.38 10.19
N VAL A 189 -33.37 24.26 10.84
CA VAL A 189 -34.21 23.63 11.85
C VAL A 189 -34.41 24.56 13.06
N ARG A 190 -33.34 25.24 13.52
CA ARG A 190 -33.46 26.23 14.63
C ARG A 190 -34.32 27.43 14.26
N GLN A 191 -34.21 27.94 13.03
CA GLN A 191 -35.08 28.99 12.54
C GLN A 191 -36.55 28.52 12.47
N THR A 192 -36.77 27.30 11.99
CA THR A 192 -38.10 26.68 11.91
C THR A 192 -38.66 26.46 13.30
N LEU A 193 -37.85 26.00 14.26
CA LEU A 193 -38.26 25.83 15.66
C LEU A 193 -38.78 27.16 16.26
N HIS A 194 -38.02 28.24 16.07
CA HIS A 194 -38.46 29.58 16.53
C HIS A 194 -39.77 30.02 15.89
N ALA A 195 -39.97 29.79 14.57
CA ALA A 195 -41.21 30.07 13.89
C ALA A 195 -42.39 29.22 14.42
N ARG A 196 -42.14 27.94 14.78
CA ARG A 196 -43.14 27.07 15.41
C ARG A 196 -43.50 27.52 16.83
N GLU A 197 -42.54 27.99 17.62
CA GLU A 197 -42.81 28.58 18.95
C GLU A 197 -43.75 29.75 18.85
N GLU A 198 -43.54 30.70 17.93
CA GLU A 198 -44.44 31.79 17.67
C GLU A 198 -45.81 31.32 17.16
N GLY A 199 -45.83 30.29 16.31
CA GLY A 199 -47.06 29.65 15.84
C GLY A 199 -47.91 29.09 16.98
N VAL A 200 -47.27 28.38 17.93
CA VAL A 200 -47.96 27.87 19.14
C VAL A 200 -48.48 29.00 19.99
N ARG A 201 -47.69 30.07 20.19
CA ARG A 201 -48.12 31.26 20.95
C ARG A 201 -49.39 31.90 20.35
N LEU A 202 -49.42 32.08 19.04
CA LEU A 202 -50.59 32.64 18.33
C LEU A 202 -51.80 31.69 18.37
N ALA A 203 -51.59 30.37 18.19
CA ALA A 203 -52.66 29.39 18.27
C ALA A 203 -53.28 29.35 19.67
N LYS A 204 -52.47 29.46 20.72
CA LYS A 204 -52.93 29.57 22.12
C LYS A 204 -53.82 30.81 22.33
N LEU A 205 -53.38 32.00 21.92
CA LEU A 205 -54.09 33.22 22.03
C LEU A 205 -55.46 33.16 21.31
N ARG A 206 -55.54 32.58 20.13
CA ARG A 206 -56.77 32.39 19.36
C ARG A 206 -57.74 31.41 20.04
N PHE A 207 -57.22 30.35 20.63
CA PHE A 207 -58.00 29.36 21.38
C PHE A 207 -58.58 30.01 22.65
N GLU A 208 -57.78 30.69 23.47
CA GLU A 208 -58.18 31.38 24.67
C GLU A 208 -59.20 32.50 24.37
N GLY A 209 -59.07 33.13 23.20
CA GLY A 209 -60.02 34.11 22.70
C GLY A 209 -61.30 33.53 22.08
N GLY A 210 -61.45 32.19 22.06
CA GLY A 210 -62.63 31.51 21.49
C GLY A 210 -62.73 31.56 19.95
N LEU A 211 -61.62 31.92 19.26
CA LEU A 211 -61.55 32.05 17.78
C LEU A 211 -61.22 30.77 17.05
N THR A 212 -60.67 29.79 17.74
CA THR A 212 -60.29 28.49 17.13
C THR A 212 -60.55 27.35 18.11
N SER A 213 -60.58 26.10 17.58
CA SER A 213 -60.71 24.88 18.39
C SER A 213 -59.39 24.52 19.11
N GLU A 214 -59.51 23.82 20.24
CA GLU A 214 -58.35 23.24 20.96
C GLU A 214 -57.52 22.36 20.08
N THR A 215 -58.12 21.63 19.14
CA THR A 215 -57.43 20.76 18.18
C THR A 215 -56.32 21.51 17.41
N SER A 216 -56.61 22.73 16.97
CA SER A 216 -55.63 23.56 16.25
C SER A 216 -54.44 23.96 17.13
N PHE A 217 -54.69 24.26 18.41
CA PHE A 217 -53.63 24.53 19.37
C PHE A 217 -52.76 23.28 19.64
N GLN A 218 -53.39 22.12 19.89
CA GLN A 218 -52.70 20.85 20.12
C GLN A 218 -51.89 20.41 18.90
N GLN A 219 -52.41 20.59 17.68
CA GLN A 219 -51.63 20.33 16.44
C GLN A 219 -50.38 21.21 16.34
N ALA A 220 -50.50 22.51 16.71
CA ALA A 220 -49.32 23.39 16.71
C ALA A 220 -48.25 22.92 17.71
N GLN A 221 -48.67 22.45 18.90
CA GLN A 221 -47.72 21.87 19.89
C GLN A 221 -47.04 20.59 19.39
N VAL A 222 -47.80 19.71 18.74
CA VAL A 222 -47.24 18.49 18.16
C VAL A 222 -46.17 18.83 17.11
N GLU A 223 -46.42 19.78 16.22
CA GLU A 223 -45.46 20.22 15.21
C GLU A 223 -44.21 20.88 15.81
N LEU A 224 -44.39 21.68 16.89
CA LEU A 224 -43.28 22.22 17.65
C LEU A 224 -42.42 21.10 18.26
N ALA A 225 -43.03 20.11 18.93
CA ALA A 225 -42.35 19.01 19.56
C ALA A 225 -41.59 18.17 18.53
N ARG A 226 -42.21 17.88 17.38
CA ARG A 226 -41.54 17.17 16.26
C ARG A 226 -40.30 17.91 15.75
N THR A 227 -40.42 19.23 15.56
CA THR A 227 -39.28 20.04 15.09
C THR A 227 -38.16 20.07 16.14
N ALA A 228 -38.52 20.14 17.43
CA ALA A 228 -37.56 20.16 18.53
C ALA A 228 -36.69 18.88 18.61
N THR A 229 -37.25 17.72 18.23
CA THR A 229 -36.48 16.45 18.26
C THR A 229 -35.38 16.40 17.20
N LEU A 230 -35.48 17.20 16.15
CA LEU A 230 -34.44 17.21 15.08
C LEU A 230 -33.12 17.87 15.53
N VAL A 231 -33.23 18.85 16.49
CA VAL A 231 -32.04 19.59 16.96
C VAL A 231 -30.98 18.66 17.57
N PRO A 232 -31.26 17.84 18.59
CA PRO A 232 -30.27 16.96 19.21
C PRO A 232 -29.76 15.88 18.25
N ASP A 233 -30.57 15.43 17.28
CA ASP A 233 -30.16 14.47 16.26
C ASP A 233 -29.11 15.07 15.31
N LEU A 234 -29.30 16.31 14.88
CA LEU A 234 -28.35 17.03 14.03
C LEU A 234 -27.07 17.37 14.79
N GLU A 235 -27.18 17.84 16.04
CA GLU A 235 -26.01 18.12 16.89
C GLU A 235 -25.17 16.85 17.09
N ARG A 236 -25.80 15.71 17.33
CA ARG A 236 -25.11 14.40 17.42
C ARG A 236 -24.43 14.05 16.10
N SER A 237 -25.10 14.24 14.96
CA SER A 237 -24.58 13.95 13.62
C SER A 237 -23.37 14.81 13.29
N ILE A 238 -23.38 16.08 13.68
CA ILE A 238 -22.25 17.01 13.56
C ILE A 238 -21.04 16.48 14.34
N VAL A 239 -21.21 16.11 15.62
CA VAL A 239 -20.12 15.57 16.44
C VAL A 239 -19.54 14.29 15.85
N ILE A 240 -20.39 13.38 15.34
CA ILE A 240 -19.94 12.15 14.67
C ILE A 240 -19.09 12.51 13.45
N LYS A 241 -19.52 13.46 12.63
CA LYS A 241 -18.79 13.88 11.43
C LYS A 241 -17.47 14.58 11.76
N GLU A 242 -17.42 15.40 12.81
CA GLU A 242 -16.17 15.97 13.33
C GLU A 242 -15.19 14.91 13.79
N ASN A 243 -15.67 13.87 14.48
CA ASN A 243 -14.84 12.74 14.91
C ASN A 243 -14.32 11.92 13.72
N GLU A 244 -15.12 11.75 12.67
CA GLU A 244 -14.69 11.08 11.43
C GLU A 244 -13.53 11.85 10.77
N ILE A 245 -13.66 13.18 10.65
CA ILE A 245 -12.58 14.02 10.11
C ILE A 245 -11.35 13.98 11.01
N ALA A 246 -11.53 14.00 12.35
CA ALA A 246 -10.42 13.87 13.29
C ALA A 246 -9.68 12.54 13.11
N LEU A 247 -10.41 11.44 12.91
CA LEU A 247 -9.82 10.12 12.61
C LEU A 247 -9.04 10.14 11.30
N LEU A 248 -9.63 10.70 10.23
CA LEU A 248 -8.94 10.82 8.93
C LEU A 248 -7.66 11.65 9.03
N THR A 249 -7.67 12.75 9.78
CA THR A 249 -6.50 13.60 10.02
C THR A 249 -5.50 13.02 11.01
N GLY A 250 -5.79 11.85 11.61
CA GLY A 250 -4.93 11.18 12.59
C GLY A 250 -4.83 11.94 13.92
N THR A 251 -5.85 12.73 14.27
CA THR A 251 -5.92 13.54 15.49
C THR A 251 -6.98 13.00 16.47
N PHE A 252 -6.92 13.47 17.72
CA PHE A 252 -7.97 13.20 18.70
C PHE A 252 -9.26 13.97 18.35
N PRO A 253 -10.44 13.51 18.85
CA PRO A 253 -11.71 14.22 18.70
C PRO A 253 -11.58 15.70 19.04
N ARG A 254 -12.06 16.54 18.13
CA ARG A 254 -12.01 18.01 18.28
C ARG A 254 -13.05 18.67 17.40
N ASN A 255 -13.39 19.91 17.71
CA ASN A 255 -14.16 20.75 16.80
C ASN A 255 -13.34 21.01 15.53
N ILE A 256 -13.97 20.87 14.37
CA ILE A 256 -13.34 21.11 13.06
C ILE A 256 -13.68 22.53 12.61
N PRO A 257 -12.67 23.40 12.39
CA PRO A 257 -12.88 24.73 11.84
C PRO A 257 -13.55 24.65 10.47
N ARG A 258 -14.54 25.53 10.22
CA ARG A 258 -15.26 25.62 8.95
C ARG A 258 -15.89 27.00 8.77
N GLU A 259 -15.99 27.43 7.52
CA GLU A 259 -16.68 28.67 7.17
C GLU A 259 -18.13 28.34 6.78
N THR A 260 -19.09 28.61 7.67
CA THR A 260 -20.52 28.36 7.44
C THR A 260 -21.15 29.33 6.44
N ASN A 261 -20.53 30.49 6.20
CA ASN A 261 -21.06 31.55 5.32
C ASN A 261 -20.55 31.52 3.88
N ARG A 262 -19.65 30.60 3.55
CA ARG A 262 -19.19 30.50 2.17
C ARG A 262 -20.22 29.77 1.34
N SER A 263 -20.77 30.45 0.34
CA SER A 263 -21.65 29.80 -0.62
C SER A 263 -20.92 28.59 -1.18
N ILE A 264 -21.53 27.40 -1.08
CA ILE A 264 -21.05 26.10 -1.62
C ILE A 264 -20.91 26.20 -3.15
N ASN A 265 -20.60 27.34 -3.65
CA ASN A 265 -20.70 27.68 -5.03
C ASN A 265 -19.38 27.52 -5.75
N ARG A 266 -19.48 26.78 -6.77
CA ARG A 266 -18.69 26.71 -7.99
C ARG A 266 -17.85 25.44 -8.11
N LEU A 267 -18.55 24.31 -8.07
CA LEU A 267 -18.11 23.23 -8.94
C LEU A 267 -18.23 23.73 -10.40
N PRO A 268 -17.23 23.52 -11.24
CA PRO A 268 -17.35 23.82 -12.65
C PRO A 268 -18.59 23.13 -13.21
N GLN A 269 -19.39 23.87 -13.99
CA GLN A 269 -20.65 23.33 -14.55
C GLN A 269 -20.41 22.15 -15.49
N THR A 270 -19.21 22.05 -16.05
CA THR A 270 -18.78 20.95 -16.90
C THR A 270 -17.46 20.40 -16.35
N LEU A 271 -17.41 19.10 -16.07
CA LEU A 271 -16.20 18.41 -15.68
C LEU A 271 -15.59 17.75 -16.92
N PRO A 272 -14.44 18.21 -17.41
CA PRO A 272 -13.79 17.58 -18.57
C PRO A 272 -13.33 16.17 -18.18
N ALA A 273 -13.93 15.16 -18.81
CA ALA A 273 -13.70 13.75 -18.48
C ALA A 273 -12.38 13.20 -19.07
N GLY A 274 -11.87 13.81 -20.14
CA GLY A 274 -10.71 13.32 -20.87
C GLY A 274 -10.98 12.05 -21.70
N LEU A 275 -9.93 11.48 -22.29
CA LEU A 275 -10.03 10.28 -23.14
C LEU A 275 -10.05 8.99 -22.29
N PRO A 276 -10.87 7.99 -22.64
CA PRO A 276 -10.92 6.70 -21.92
C PRO A 276 -9.56 6.01 -21.79
N SER A 277 -8.75 6.04 -22.86
CA SER A 277 -7.40 5.46 -22.86
C SER A 277 -6.45 6.09 -21.84
N SER A 278 -6.56 7.40 -21.61
CA SER A 278 -5.74 8.11 -20.64
C SER A 278 -6.04 7.70 -19.19
N LEU A 279 -7.27 7.26 -18.89
CA LEU A 279 -7.65 6.80 -17.56
C LEU A 279 -6.91 5.54 -17.14
N LEU A 280 -6.64 4.62 -18.10
CA LEU A 280 -5.88 3.40 -17.80
C LEU A 280 -4.44 3.69 -17.39
N GLU A 281 -3.86 4.76 -17.92
CA GLU A 281 -2.48 5.16 -17.63
C GLU A 281 -2.37 6.03 -16.38
N ARG A 282 -3.46 6.71 -16.00
CA ARG A 282 -3.50 7.68 -14.89
C ARG A 282 -4.02 7.09 -13.59
N ARG A 283 -5.02 6.21 -13.63
CA ARG A 283 -5.63 5.62 -12.44
C ARG A 283 -4.65 4.71 -11.69
N PRO A 284 -4.30 5.04 -10.42
CA PRO A 284 -3.33 4.27 -9.67
C PRO A 284 -3.79 2.85 -9.36
N ASP A 285 -5.08 2.61 -9.15
CA ASP A 285 -5.66 1.29 -8.89
C ASP A 285 -5.50 0.35 -10.10
N ILE A 286 -5.71 0.86 -11.33
CA ILE A 286 -5.48 0.09 -12.57
C ILE A 286 -3.98 -0.20 -12.74
N ARG A 287 -3.13 0.78 -12.47
CA ARG A 287 -1.66 0.60 -12.52
C ARG A 287 -1.19 -0.41 -11.49
N ALA A 288 -1.76 -0.42 -10.28
CA ALA A 288 -1.47 -1.41 -9.26
C ALA A 288 -1.87 -2.81 -9.73
N ALA A 289 -3.08 -2.98 -10.29
CA ALA A 289 -3.55 -4.25 -10.85
C ALA A 289 -2.64 -4.75 -11.99
N GLU A 290 -2.16 -3.86 -12.86
CA GLU A 290 -1.17 -4.23 -13.89
C GLU A 290 0.15 -4.73 -13.28
N LYS A 291 0.65 -4.09 -12.20
CA LYS A 291 1.87 -4.54 -11.51
C LYS A 291 1.65 -5.88 -10.79
N ALA A 292 0.46 -6.10 -10.21
CA ALA A 292 0.08 -7.40 -9.67
C ALA A 292 0.08 -8.50 -10.76
N LEU A 293 -0.46 -8.20 -11.96
CA LEU A 293 -0.42 -9.12 -13.10
C LEU A 293 1.03 -9.42 -13.55
N MET A 294 1.90 -8.40 -13.55
CA MET A 294 3.33 -8.59 -13.84
C MET A 294 4.00 -9.50 -12.79
N ALA A 295 3.66 -9.34 -11.50
CA ALA A 295 4.16 -10.20 -10.43
C ALA A 295 3.67 -11.65 -10.60
N ALA A 296 2.40 -11.86 -10.92
CA ALA A 296 1.82 -13.17 -11.20
C ALA A 296 2.46 -13.83 -12.44
N ASN A 297 2.73 -13.07 -13.50
CA ASN A 297 3.46 -13.59 -14.66
C ASN A 297 4.88 -14.04 -14.29
N ALA A 298 5.58 -13.28 -13.44
CA ALA A 298 6.87 -13.68 -12.93
C ALA A 298 6.80 -14.96 -12.08
N GLU A 299 5.74 -15.14 -11.29
CA GLU A 299 5.47 -16.37 -10.52
C GLU A 299 5.31 -17.60 -11.45
N VAL A 300 4.59 -17.44 -12.57
CA VAL A 300 4.51 -18.50 -13.61
C VAL A 300 5.91 -18.84 -14.14
N GLY A 301 6.75 -17.82 -14.37
CA GLY A 301 8.13 -18.01 -14.77
C GLY A 301 8.95 -18.80 -13.74
N ILE A 302 8.80 -18.48 -12.45
CA ILE A 302 9.44 -19.24 -11.34
C ILE A 302 8.95 -20.69 -11.32
N ALA A 303 7.64 -20.90 -11.37
CA ALA A 303 7.05 -22.23 -11.34
C ALA A 303 7.54 -23.09 -12.53
N PHE A 304 7.59 -22.51 -13.72
CA PHE A 304 8.08 -23.17 -14.91
C PHE A 304 9.58 -23.53 -14.80
N THR A 305 10.41 -22.61 -14.32
CA THR A 305 11.86 -22.84 -14.17
C THR A 305 12.20 -23.81 -13.04
N ASN A 306 11.32 -24.01 -12.06
CA ASN A 306 11.48 -25.03 -11.01
C ASN A 306 11.38 -26.46 -11.52
N MET A 307 10.89 -26.69 -12.76
CA MET A 307 10.88 -28.04 -13.38
C MET A 307 12.27 -28.47 -13.85
N PHE A 308 13.24 -27.56 -13.90
CA PHE A 308 14.60 -27.84 -14.37
C PHE A 308 15.56 -28.06 -13.19
N PRO A 309 16.63 -28.83 -13.39
CA PRO A 309 17.65 -29.06 -12.35
C PRO A 309 18.29 -27.76 -11.91
N LYS A 310 18.50 -27.60 -10.62
CA LYS A 310 19.30 -26.50 -10.05
C LYS A 310 20.75 -26.85 -10.02
N ILE A 311 21.60 -25.93 -10.40
CA ILE A 311 23.04 -26.07 -10.36
C ILE A 311 23.62 -25.14 -9.32
N THR A 312 24.14 -25.71 -8.23
CA THR A 312 24.73 -24.96 -7.14
C THR A 312 26.21 -25.25 -7.05
N LEU A 313 27.02 -24.22 -7.09
CA LEU A 313 28.45 -24.28 -6.82
C LEU A 313 28.68 -23.99 -5.34
N THR A 314 29.33 -24.89 -4.64
CA THR A 314 29.74 -24.68 -3.26
C THR A 314 31.24 -24.80 -3.13
N ALA A 315 31.85 -23.96 -2.32
CA ALA A 315 33.22 -24.07 -1.91
C ALA A 315 33.34 -23.76 -0.43
N GLN A 316 34.22 -24.44 0.26
CA GLN A 316 34.55 -24.13 1.64
C GLN A 316 36.06 -24.08 1.84
N PHE A 317 36.47 -23.13 2.64
CA PHE A 317 37.85 -22.96 3.06
C PHE A 317 37.87 -22.72 4.57
N GLY A 318 38.77 -23.41 5.28
CA GLY A 318 38.81 -23.25 6.72
C GLY A 318 39.94 -23.99 7.37
N ALA A 319 39.86 -24.00 8.68
CA ALA A 319 40.75 -24.71 9.56
C ALA A 319 39.93 -25.49 10.59
N GLU A 320 40.38 -26.69 10.91
CA GLU A 320 39.81 -27.53 11.95
C GLU A 320 40.87 -28.16 12.83
N SER A 321 40.51 -28.47 14.08
CA SER A 321 41.38 -29.14 15.04
C SER A 321 40.54 -29.79 16.16
N ASP A 322 41.05 -30.86 16.72
CA ASP A 322 40.53 -31.52 17.90
C ASP A 322 40.73 -30.71 19.20
N GLU A 323 41.70 -29.80 19.22
CA GLU A 323 41.97 -28.91 20.37
C GLU A 323 41.93 -27.44 19.90
N ILE A 324 41.22 -26.61 20.70
CA ILE A 324 41.06 -25.17 20.39
C ILE A 324 42.40 -24.41 20.31
N LYS A 325 43.39 -24.82 21.11
CA LYS A 325 44.73 -24.20 21.07
C LYS A 325 45.44 -24.45 19.75
N ASN A 326 45.24 -25.65 19.14
CA ASN A 326 45.87 -26.06 17.92
C ASN A 326 45.18 -25.42 16.67
N LEU A 327 43.93 -25.01 16.83
CA LEU A 327 43.18 -24.33 15.73
C LEU A 327 43.89 -23.07 15.22
N PHE A 328 44.66 -22.39 16.05
CA PHE A 328 45.38 -21.16 15.70
C PHE A 328 46.89 -21.36 15.54
N GLN A 329 47.43 -22.48 16.04
CA GLN A 329 48.89 -22.77 15.98
C GLN A 329 49.26 -23.74 14.89
N SER A 330 48.45 -24.78 14.68
CA SER A 330 48.74 -25.84 13.72
C SER A 330 47.45 -26.47 13.19
N PRO A 331 46.56 -25.67 12.58
CA PRO A 331 45.27 -26.16 12.10
C PRO A 331 45.44 -27.07 10.89
N ALA A 332 44.55 -28.03 10.76
CA ALA A 332 44.33 -28.72 9.50
C ALA A 332 43.60 -27.80 8.55
N HIS A 333 44.24 -27.37 7.47
CA HIS A 333 43.59 -26.56 6.44
C HIS A 333 42.92 -27.46 5.41
N PHE A 334 41.72 -27.07 5.02
CA PHE A 334 41.04 -27.78 3.95
C PHE A 334 40.45 -26.78 2.93
N LEU A 335 40.38 -27.21 1.69
CA LEU A 335 39.68 -26.56 0.60
C LEU A 335 38.88 -27.65 -0.12
N SER A 336 37.56 -27.51 -0.16
CA SER A 336 36.72 -28.41 -0.91
C SER A 336 35.75 -27.63 -1.78
N GLY A 337 35.30 -28.24 -2.86
CA GLY A 337 34.31 -27.72 -3.75
C GLY A 337 33.42 -28.84 -4.26
N SER A 338 32.15 -28.56 -4.49
CA SER A 338 31.17 -29.49 -5.03
C SER A 338 30.24 -28.83 -6.02
N LEU A 339 29.68 -29.64 -6.91
CA LEU A 339 28.70 -29.28 -7.90
C LEU A 339 27.48 -30.17 -7.71
#